data_c041f89810cdbe186da738b4f75ce3c9
#
_entry.id   c041f89810cdbe186da738b4f75ce3c9
#
_cell.length_a   1.000
_cell.length_b   1.000
_cell.length_c   1.000
_cell.angle_alpha   90.00
_cell.angle_beta   90.00
_cell.angle_gamma   90.00
#
_symmetry.space_group_name_H-M   'P 1'
#
loop_
_entity.id
_entity.type
_entity.pdbx_description
1 polymer ?
#
loop_
_entity_poly.entity_id
_entity_poly.type
_entity_poly.pdbx_seq_one_letter_code
_entity_poly.pdbx_strand_id
1 'polypeptide(L)'
;IRAAALSLTVSLAIFASPAPAAERVILAPAPTRVANEPIGLQTAIFAGGCFWGVEGTFSRVPGVTSAVSGYHGGTGMKATYEQVSAGITGHAEAVRVTYDPAVVRYDQLLRIFFSVITDPTTLNRQGPDEGLQYRSALVPLSEEQRLVASAYLTQLSTARVWNAPIVT
;
A
#
# COMPACT_ATOMS: atom_id res chain seq x y z
N ILE A 1 23.60 49.89 -51.92
CA ILE A 1 22.68 48.76 -51.59
C ILE A 1 23.08 48.31 -50.20
N ARG A 2 22.23 48.62 -49.16
CA ARG A 2 22.43 48.13 -47.77
C ARG A 2 21.52 46.93 -47.54
N ALA A 3 22.11 45.77 -47.27
CA ALA A 3 21.39 44.55 -46.88
C ALA A 3 21.08 44.63 -45.39
N ALA A 4 19.79 44.57 -45.00
CA ALA A 4 19.35 44.45 -43.60
C ALA A 4 19.29 42.99 -43.24
N ALA A 5 20.10 42.55 -42.26
CA ALA A 5 20.05 41.21 -41.69
C ALA A 5 18.92 41.16 -40.65
N LEU A 6 17.94 40.29 -40.87
CA LEU A 6 16.83 40.02 -39.97
C LEU A 6 17.26 38.90 -39.02
N SER A 7 17.54 39.24 -37.76
CA SER A 7 17.84 38.25 -36.72
C SER A 7 16.56 37.64 -36.15
N LEU A 8 16.32 36.39 -36.41
CA LEU A 8 15.21 35.62 -35.86
C LEU A 8 15.62 35.04 -34.48
N THR A 9 15.14 35.61 -33.39
CA THR A 9 15.31 35.08 -32.04
C THR A 9 14.23 34.05 -31.76
N VAL A 10 14.61 32.77 -31.72
CA VAL A 10 13.72 31.68 -31.29
C VAL A 10 13.75 31.62 -29.76
N SER A 11 12.67 32.04 -29.11
CA SER A 11 12.47 31.88 -27.67
C SER A 11 12.03 30.46 -27.38
N LEU A 12 12.90 29.66 -26.78
CA LEU A 12 12.59 28.31 -26.29
C LEU A 12 11.84 28.43 -24.96
N ALA A 13 10.53 28.23 -24.96
CA ALA A 13 9.72 28.18 -23.76
C ALA A 13 9.96 26.79 -23.10
N ILE A 14 10.68 26.76 -21.98
CA ILE A 14 10.84 25.57 -21.16
C ILE A 14 9.56 25.40 -20.34
N PHE A 15 8.68 24.49 -20.73
CA PHE A 15 7.56 24.06 -19.91
C PHE A 15 8.11 23.20 -18.77
N ALA A 16 8.26 23.75 -17.57
CA ALA A 16 8.52 22.98 -16.37
C ALA A 16 7.23 22.20 -16.05
N SER A 17 7.26 20.88 -16.24
CA SER A 17 6.20 20.02 -15.72
C SER A 17 6.18 20.15 -14.19
N PRO A 18 5.01 20.34 -13.56
CA PRO A 18 4.94 20.34 -12.09
C PRO A 18 5.45 18.98 -11.59
N ALA A 19 6.38 19.02 -10.66
CA ALA A 19 6.82 17.81 -9.95
C ALA A 19 5.60 17.15 -9.30
N PRO A 20 5.47 15.82 -9.34
CA PRO A 20 4.39 15.14 -8.65
C PRO A 20 4.43 15.56 -7.18
N ALA A 21 3.27 15.96 -6.65
CA ALA A 21 3.15 16.32 -5.24
C ALA A 21 3.64 15.15 -4.40
N ALA A 22 4.59 15.38 -3.51
CA ALA A 22 5.08 14.35 -2.60
C ALA A 22 3.88 13.77 -1.83
N GLU A 23 3.75 12.45 -1.86
CA GLU A 23 2.69 11.74 -1.16
C GLU A 23 2.76 12.11 0.32
N ARG A 24 1.65 12.62 0.87
CA ARG A 24 1.62 13.13 2.24
C ARG A 24 1.63 11.95 3.21
N VAL A 25 2.71 11.74 3.91
CA VAL A 25 2.77 10.74 4.99
C VAL A 25 1.76 11.12 6.09
N ILE A 26 0.79 10.25 6.32
CA ILE A 26 -0.21 10.38 7.38
C ILE A 26 0.12 9.37 8.47
N LEU A 27 0.51 9.83 9.64
CA LEU A 27 0.71 8.93 10.77
C LEU A 27 -0.65 8.51 11.35
N ALA A 28 -1.05 7.27 11.09
CA ALA A 28 -2.25 6.69 11.65
C ALA A 28 -2.17 6.63 13.19
N PRO A 29 -3.27 6.91 13.93
CA PRO A 29 -3.29 6.82 15.38
C PRO A 29 -2.98 5.39 15.85
N ALA A 30 -2.50 5.26 17.08
CA ALA A 30 -2.26 3.94 17.65
C ALA A 30 -3.59 3.15 17.74
N PRO A 31 -3.59 1.85 17.38
CA PRO A 31 -4.77 1.00 17.55
C PRO A 31 -5.21 0.95 19.01
N THR A 32 -6.52 1.09 19.25
CA THR A 32 -7.09 0.95 20.61
C THR A 32 -7.32 -0.50 20.99
N ARG A 33 -7.55 -1.38 19.99
CA ARG A 33 -7.59 -2.82 20.18
C ARG A 33 -6.22 -3.41 19.96
N VAL A 34 -5.64 -3.98 21.01
CA VAL A 34 -4.37 -4.71 20.98
C VAL A 34 -4.66 -6.15 20.55
N ALA A 35 -3.83 -6.68 19.64
CA ALA A 35 -3.92 -8.06 19.22
C ALA A 35 -3.49 -9.00 20.33
N ASN A 36 -4.31 -10.04 20.58
CA ASN A 36 -3.98 -11.12 21.50
C ASN A 36 -3.59 -12.35 20.69
N GLU A 37 -2.31 -12.51 20.45
CA GLU A 37 -1.75 -13.52 19.55
C GLU A 37 -1.05 -14.63 20.32
N PRO A 38 -1.12 -15.89 19.83
CA PRO A 38 -0.41 -17.00 20.46
C PRO A 38 1.12 -16.80 20.39
N ILE A 39 1.81 -17.45 21.31
CA ILE A 39 3.28 -17.49 21.31
C ILE A 39 3.79 -18.20 20.06
N GLY A 40 4.88 -17.69 19.49
CA GLY A 40 5.51 -18.20 18.27
C GLY A 40 5.17 -17.37 17.04
N LEU A 41 5.83 -17.67 15.94
CA LEU A 41 5.69 -16.90 14.71
C LEU A 41 4.25 -16.93 14.18
N GLN A 42 3.76 -15.76 13.83
CA GLN A 42 2.46 -15.57 13.20
C GLN A 42 2.64 -15.12 11.75
N THR A 43 1.56 -15.24 10.98
CA THR A 43 1.54 -14.82 9.57
C THR A 43 0.36 -13.89 9.34
N ALA A 44 0.57 -12.83 8.56
CA ALA A 44 -0.45 -11.93 8.06
C ALA A 44 -0.26 -11.68 6.56
N ILE A 45 -1.32 -11.30 5.84
CA ILE A 45 -1.27 -10.95 4.43
C ILE A 45 -1.83 -9.54 4.23
N PHE A 46 -1.06 -8.72 3.51
CA PHE A 46 -1.39 -7.33 3.19
C PHE A 46 -1.29 -7.08 1.70
N ALA A 47 -2.29 -6.42 1.12
CA ALA A 47 -2.25 -5.86 -0.22
C ALA A 47 -2.32 -4.33 -0.10
N GLY A 48 -1.37 -3.60 -0.65
CA GLY A 48 -1.26 -2.14 -0.44
C GLY A 48 -0.60 -1.41 -1.61
N GLY A 49 -0.90 -1.79 -2.84
CA GLY A 49 -0.25 -1.29 -4.05
C GLY A 49 0.85 -2.23 -4.54
N CYS A 50 1.85 -1.69 -5.21
CA CYS A 50 2.99 -2.46 -5.69
C CYS A 50 3.66 -3.25 -4.55
N PHE A 51 3.67 -4.57 -4.67
CA PHE A 51 4.17 -5.47 -3.61
C PHE A 51 5.65 -5.28 -3.29
N TRP A 52 6.48 -4.73 -4.21
CA TRP A 52 7.87 -4.42 -3.90
C TRP A 52 8.01 -3.37 -2.80
N GLY A 53 7.16 -2.34 -2.82
CA GLY A 53 7.11 -1.31 -1.77
C GLY A 53 6.61 -1.87 -0.44
N VAL A 54 5.58 -2.70 -0.49
CA VAL A 54 5.00 -3.36 0.69
C VAL A 54 6.00 -4.31 1.34
N GLU A 55 6.64 -5.19 0.55
CA GLU A 55 7.69 -6.12 1.00
C GLU A 55 8.89 -5.36 1.57
N GLY A 56 9.37 -4.34 0.83
CA GLY A 56 10.50 -3.51 1.23
C GLY A 56 10.26 -2.77 2.55
N THR A 57 9.03 -2.39 2.84
CA THR A 57 8.66 -1.75 4.12
C THR A 57 8.62 -2.78 5.24
N PHE A 58 7.85 -3.86 5.09
CA PHE A 58 7.71 -4.85 6.16
C PHE A 58 9.00 -5.58 6.49
N SER A 59 9.86 -5.87 5.51
CA SER A 59 11.16 -6.52 5.75
C SER A 59 12.11 -5.73 6.65
N ARG A 60 11.85 -4.44 6.86
CA ARG A 60 12.63 -3.56 7.75
C ARG A 60 12.02 -3.38 9.14
N VAL A 61 10.86 -3.98 9.39
CA VAL A 61 10.19 -3.86 10.69
C VAL A 61 10.82 -4.84 11.68
N PRO A 62 11.34 -4.39 12.83
CA PRO A 62 11.81 -5.28 13.88
C PRO A 62 10.71 -6.26 14.30
N GLY A 63 11.04 -7.55 14.39
CA GLY A 63 10.09 -8.61 14.68
C GLY A 63 9.51 -9.30 13.44
N VAL A 64 9.62 -8.71 12.25
CA VAL A 64 9.31 -9.39 10.99
C VAL A 64 10.50 -10.26 10.60
N THR A 65 10.25 -11.57 10.47
CA THR A 65 11.26 -12.56 10.10
C THR A 65 11.26 -12.88 8.61
N SER A 66 10.14 -12.61 7.91
CA SER A 66 10.01 -12.81 6.47
C SER A 66 8.88 -11.95 5.91
N ALA A 67 9.13 -11.35 4.75
CA ALA A 67 8.12 -10.70 3.92
C ALA A 67 8.30 -11.23 2.50
N VAL A 68 7.24 -11.80 1.91
CA VAL A 68 7.31 -12.47 0.60
C VAL A 68 6.17 -11.99 -0.28
N SER A 69 6.52 -11.42 -1.41
CA SER A 69 5.58 -10.99 -2.45
C SER A 69 4.87 -12.16 -3.10
N GLY A 70 3.62 -11.97 -3.46
CA GLY A 70 2.77 -12.96 -4.11
C GLY A 70 1.43 -12.34 -4.55
N TYR A 71 0.45 -13.19 -4.80
CA TYR A 71 -0.85 -12.79 -5.33
C TYR A 71 -1.98 -13.38 -4.50
N HIS A 72 -3.06 -12.60 -4.30
CA HIS A 72 -4.20 -13.04 -3.50
C HIS A 72 -5.54 -12.62 -4.13
N GLY A 73 -6.58 -13.44 -3.91
CA GLY A 73 -7.99 -13.09 -4.17
C GLY A 73 -8.46 -13.14 -5.62
N GLY A 74 -7.65 -13.69 -6.52
CA GLY A 74 -8.05 -13.93 -7.90
C GLY A 74 -8.69 -15.31 -8.10
N THR A 75 -9.26 -15.55 -9.28
CA THR A 75 -9.93 -16.80 -9.62
C THR A 75 -9.02 -17.76 -10.39
N GLY A 76 -8.75 -18.93 -9.82
CA GLY A 76 -8.53 -20.24 -10.45
C GLY A 76 -7.36 -20.48 -11.40
N MET A 77 -6.64 -19.48 -11.84
CA MET A 77 -5.55 -19.62 -12.81
C MET A 77 -4.20 -19.40 -12.14
N LYS A 78 -3.14 -19.97 -12.69
CA LYS A 78 -1.78 -19.64 -12.25
C LYS A 78 -1.56 -18.13 -12.43
N ALA A 79 -1.42 -17.41 -11.31
CA ALA A 79 -1.08 -16.01 -11.35
C ALA A 79 0.39 -15.87 -11.80
N THR A 80 0.62 -15.46 -13.02
CA THR A 80 1.94 -15.02 -13.46
C THR A 80 2.03 -13.50 -13.35
N TYR A 81 3.25 -12.99 -13.27
CA TYR A 81 3.48 -11.54 -13.18
C TYR A 81 2.83 -10.80 -14.36
N GLU A 82 3.00 -11.32 -15.57
CA GLU A 82 2.46 -10.71 -16.79
C GLU A 82 0.93 -10.65 -16.78
N GLN A 83 0.29 -11.73 -16.32
CA GLN A 83 -1.18 -11.82 -16.28
C GLN A 83 -1.78 -10.92 -15.20
N VAL A 84 -1.15 -10.86 -14.02
CA VAL A 84 -1.61 -10.00 -12.93
C VAL A 84 -1.39 -8.54 -13.29
N SER A 85 -0.21 -8.19 -13.81
CA SER A 85 0.11 -6.83 -14.25
C SER A 85 -0.81 -6.34 -15.37
N ALA A 86 -1.28 -7.26 -16.24
CA ALA A 86 -2.29 -6.95 -17.25
C ALA A 86 -3.71 -6.77 -16.67
N GLY A 87 -3.92 -7.01 -15.36
CA GLY A 87 -5.20 -6.84 -14.69
C GLY A 87 -6.28 -7.87 -15.02
N ILE A 88 -5.94 -8.98 -15.70
CA ILE A 88 -6.92 -9.95 -16.23
C ILE A 88 -7.27 -11.10 -15.29
N THR A 89 -6.59 -11.22 -14.13
CA THR A 89 -6.74 -12.38 -13.24
C THR A 89 -7.58 -12.09 -11.99
N GLY A 90 -7.85 -10.82 -11.68
CA GLY A 90 -8.53 -10.40 -10.46
C GLY A 90 -7.69 -10.53 -9.18
N HIS A 91 -6.43 -10.98 -9.28
CA HIS A 91 -5.53 -11.03 -8.13
C HIS A 91 -5.10 -9.62 -7.71
N ALA A 92 -4.90 -9.44 -6.39
CA ALA A 92 -4.13 -8.33 -5.85
C ALA A 92 -2.67 -8.73 -5.69
N GLU A 93 -1.75 -7.80 -5.91
CA GLU A 93 -0.40 -7.88 -5.40
C GLU A 93 -0.47 -7.85 -3.88
N ALA A 94 0.14 -8.83 -3.23
CA ALA A 94 0.05 -8.99 -1.78
C ALA A 94 1.39 -9.47 -1.22
N VAL A 95 1.60 -9.21 0.07
CA VAL A 95 2.79 -9.66 0.79
C VAL A 95 2.37 -10.51 1.98
N ARG A 96 2.95 -11.69 2.06
CA ARG A 96 2.86 -12.55 3.24
C ARG A 96 3.97 -12.18 4.21
N VAL A 97 3.59 -11.69 5.38
CA VAL A 97 4.47 -11.24 6.44
C VAL A 97 4.46 -12.28 7.56
N THR A 98 5.64 -12.83 7.88
CA THR A 98 5.85 -13.69 9.07
C THR A 98 6.54 -12.87 10.13
N TYR A 99 6.01 -12.88 11.35
CA TYR A 99 6.47 -12.01 12.43
C TYR A 99 6.39 -12.70 13.81
N ASP A 100 7.19 -12.20 14.74
CA ASP A 100 7.14 -12.58 16.16
C ASP A 100 6.27 -11.61 16.94
N PRO A 101 5.09 -12.01 17.44
CA PRO A 101 4.20 -11.12 18.20
C PRO A 101 4.76 -10.68 19.54
N ALA A 102 5.82 -11.31 20.06
CA ALA A 102 6.54 -10.84 21.22
C ALA A 102 7.34 -9.54 20.92
N VAL A 103 7.65 -9.27 19.66
CA VAL A 103 8.41 -8.08 19.21
C VAL A 103 7.50 -7.08 18.50
N VAL A 104 6.67 -7.52 17.56
CA VAL A 104 5.70 -6.72 16.84
C VAL A 104 4.38 -7.46 16.65
N ARG A 105 3.28 -6.88 17.12
CA ARG A 105 1.93 -7.48 17.03
C ARG A 105 1.23 -7.07 15.75
N TYR A 106 0.19 -7.81 15.39
CA TYR A 106 -0.63 -7.53 14.21
C TYR A 106 -1.23 -6.10 14.20
N ASP A 107 -1.69 -5.61 15.36
CA ASP A 107 -2.20 -4.24 15.48
C ASP A 107 -1.14 -3.18 15.14
N GLN A 108 0.12 -3.44 15.48
CA GLN A 108 1.23 -2.54 15.13
C GLN A 108 1.60 -2.62 13.65
N LEU A 109 1.53 -3.82 13.05
CA LEU A 109 1.70 -3.99 11.59
C LEU A 109 0.61 -3.25 10.81
N LEU A 110 -0.64 -3.28 11.28
CA LEU A 110 -1.74 -2.49 10.70
C LEU A 110 -1.46 -1.00 10.75
N ARG A 111 -0.93 -0.50 11.87
CA ARG A 111 -0.55 0.92 11.97
C ARG A 111 0.53 1.31 10.96
N ILE A 112 1.53 0.46 10.78
CA ILE A 112 2.58 0.68 9.76
C ILE A 112 1.95 0.68 8.36
N PHE A 113 1.09 -0.28 8.07
CA PHE A 113 0.39 -0.40 6.79
C PHE A 113 -0.35 0.88 6.41
N PHE A 114 -1.16 1.42 7.30
CA PHE A 114 -1.94 2.64 7.06
C PHE A 114 -1.14 3.95 7.20
N SER A 115 0.03 3.93 7.83
CA SER A 115 0.85 5.14 7.98
C SER A 115 1.86 5.33 6.84
N VAL A 116 2.35 4.23 6.25
CA VAL A 116 3.53 4.26 5.37
C VAL A 116 3.27 3.59 4.02
N ILE A 117 2.43 2.54 3.99
CA ILE A 117 2.33 1.67 2.82
C ILE A 117 1.20 2.11 1.90
N THR A 118 0.01 2.39 2.44
CA THR A 118 -1.17 2.59 1.61
C THR A 118 -1.92 3.88 1.93
N ASP A 119 -2.41 4.54 0.89
CA ASP A 119 -3.54 5.47 1.01
C ASP A 119 -4.83 4.64 0.93
N PRO A 120 -5.54 4.44 2.06
CA PRO A 120 -6.71 3.58 2.10
C PRO A 120 -7.94 4.17 1.43
N THR A 121 -7.87 5.38 0.89
CA THR A 121 -8.97 6.09 0.24
C THR A 121 -9.01 5.91 -1.26
N THR A 122 -7.98 5.30 -1.85
CA THR A 122 -7.87 5.11 -3.29
C THR A 122 -8.39 3.72 -3.71
N LEU A 123 -9.47 3.70 -4.50
CA LEU A 123 -10.04 2.46 -5.00
C LEU A 123 -9.22 1.92 -6.18
N ASN A 124 -8.77 0.66 -6.09
CA ASN A 124 -8.00 -0.02 -7.13
C ASN A 124 -6.80 0.79 -7.66
N ARG A 125 -6.15 1.51 -6.75
CA ARG A 125 -5.03 2.38 -7.08
C ARG A 125 -4.14 2.60 -5.87
N GLN A 126 -2.83 2.79 -6.10
CA GLN A 126 -1.91 3.25 -5.08
C GLN A 126 -0.82 4.11 -5.75
N GLY A 127 -0.77 5.41 -5.39
CA GLY A 127 0.13 6.35 -6.04
C GLY A 127 -0.09 6.40 -7.56
N PRO A 128 0.96 6.20 -8.38
CA PRO A 128 0.85 6.18 -9.84
C PRO A 128 0.27 4.88 -10.40
N ASP A 129 0.24 3.79 -9.61
CA ASP A 129 -0.17 2.47 -10.05
C ASP A 129 -1.69 2.35 -10.04
N GLU A 130 -2.29 2.07 -11.20
CA GLU A 130 -3.73 1.94 -11.38
C GLU A 130 -4.09 0.51 -11.83
N GLY A 131 -5.14 -0.04 -11.24
CA GLY A 131 -5.66 -1.36 -11.55
C GLY A 131 -6.07 -2.14 -10.32
N LEU A 132 -6.92 -3.14 -10.52
CA LEU A 132 -7.45 -4.01 -9.47
C LEU A 132 -6.33 -4.73 -8.68
N GLN A 133 -5.21 -5.00 -9.33
CA GLN A 133 -4.04 -5.63 -8.72
C GLN A 133 -3.37 -4.74 -7.65
N TYR A 134 -3.57 -3.44 -7.71
CA TYR A 134 -2.99 -2.48 -6.75
C TYR A 134 -3.97 -2.01 -5.66
N ARG A 135 -5.12 -2.70 -5.53
CA ARG A 135 -6.09 -2.37 -4.46
C ARG A 135 -5.51 -2.59 -3.08
N SER A 136 -5.91 -1.77 -2.12
CA SER A 136 -5.63 -2.03 -0.72
C SER A 136 -6.59 -3.08 -0.17
N ALA A 137 -6.06 -4.07 0.53
CA ALA A 137 -6.86 -5.09 1.21
C ALA A 137 -6.10 -5.70 2.40
N LEU A 138 -6.85 -6.07 3.42
CA LEU A 138 -6.38 -6.87 4.55
C LEU A 138 -6.95 -8.28 4.42
N VAL A 139 -6.11 -9.30 4.59
CA VAL A 139 -6.51 -10.69 4.52
C VAL A 139 -6.28 -11.35 5.88
N PRO A 140 -7.26 -11.31 6.78
CA PRO A 140 -7.15 -11.94 8.10
C PRO A 140 -7.03 -13.46 7.96
N LEU A 141 -6.03 -14.06 8.61
CA LEU A 141 -5.82 -15.50 8.64
C LEU A 141 -6.35 -16.16 9.94
N SER A 142 -6.83 -15.34 10.87
CA SER A 142 -7.44 -15.80 12.12
C SER A 142 -8.60 -14.89 12.51
N GLU A 143 -9.45 -15.38 13.41
CA GLU A 143 -10.56 -14.57 13.96
C GLU A 143 -10.03 -13.36 14.73
N GLU A 144 -8.93 -13.51 15.46
CA GLU A 144 -8.30 -12.38 16.16
C GLU A 144 -7.84 -11.30 15.17
N GLN A 145 -7.16 -11.68 14.10
CA GLN A 145 -6.77 -10.72 13.05
C GLN A 145 -7.98 -10.01 12.45
N ARG A 146 -9.06 -10.75 12.18
CA ARG A 146 -10.30 -10.18 11.65
C ARG A 146 -10.90 -9.14 12.61
N LEU A 147 -10.98 -9.45 13.89
CA LEU A 147 -11.51 -8.55 14.92
C LEU A 147 -10.63 -7.30 15.10
N VAL A 148 -9.31 -7.47 15.14
CA VAL A 148 -8.36 -6.36 15.28
C VAL A 148 -8.42 -5.44 14.06
N ALA A 149 -8.40 -6.01 12.84
CA ALA A 149 -8.49 -5.25 11.60
C ALA A 149 -9.80 -4.45 11.51
N SER A 150 -10.94 -5.08 11.80
CA SER A 150 -12.25 -4.44 11.76
C SER A 150 -12.37 -3.31 12.80
N ALA A 151 -11.87 -3.52 14.02
CA ALA A 151 -11.85 -2.49 15.05
C ALA A 151 -10.97 -1.30 14.64
N TYR A 152 -9.82 -1.57 14.04
CA TYR A 152 -8.93 -0.50 13.62
C TYR A 152 -9.47 0.30 12.44
N LEU A 153 -10.07 -0.35 11.43
CA LEU A 153 -10.76 0.33 10.32
C LEU A 153 -11.88 1.24 10.84
N THR A 154 -12.67 0.76 11.82
CA THR A 154 -13.71 1.57 12.47
C THR A 154 -13.11 2.77 13.19
N GLN A 155 -12.03 2.58 13.95
CA GLN A 155 -11.32 3.65 14.64
C GLN A 155 -10.79 4.71 13.65
N LEU A 156 -10.14 4.29 12.56
CA LEU A 156 -9.57 5.19 11.55
C LEU A 156 -10.67 6.00 10.85
N SER A 157 -11.78 5.35 10.48
CA SER A 157 -12.94 6.00 9.85
C SER A 157 -13.59 7.02 10.77
N THR A 158 -13.72 6.69 12.06
CA THR A 158 -14.31 7.59 13.07
C THR A 158 -13.39 8.79 13.36
N ALA A 159 -12.08 8.55 13.40
CA ALA A 159 -11.09 9.60 13.65
C ALA A 159 -10.90 10.55 12.45
N ARG A 160 -11.50 10.23 11.29
CA ARG A 160 -11.39 11.03 10.05
C ARG A 160 -9.94 11.42 9.72
N VAL A 161 -9.05 10.45 9.81
CA VAL A 161 -7.61 10.66 9.56
C VAL A 161 -7.35 11.08 8.12
N TRP A 162 -8.17 10.55 7.20
CA TRP A 162 -8.18 10.93 5.78
C TRP A 162 -9.41 11.76 5.43
N ASN A 163 -9.31 12.59 4.40
CA ASN A 163 -10.40 13.46 3.94
C ASN A 163 -11.44 12.74 3.04
N ALA A 164 -11.25 11.44 2.82
CA ALA A 164 -12.15 10.60 2.02
C ALA A 164 -12.43 9.28 2.75
N PRO A 165 -13.50 8.55 2.39
CA PRO A 165 -13.81 7.27 2.98
C PRO A 165 -12.70 6.23 2.77
N ILE A 166 -12.50 5.37 3.76
CA ILE A 166 -11.61 4.21 3.65
C ILE A 166 -12.31 3.15 2.79
N VAL A 167 -11.60 2.63 1.78
CA VAL A 167 -12.08 1.61 0.83
C VAL A 167 -11.28 0.29 0.91
N THR A 168 -10.37 0.19 1.90
CA THR A 168 -9.59 -1.02 2.18
C THR A 168 -10.49 -2.14 2.67
#